data_65ddaf763d355c15b89f4269ddd05b8f
#
_entry.id   65ddaf763d355c15b89f4269ddd05b8f
#
_cell.length_a   1.000
_cell.length_b   1.000
_cell.length_c   1.000
_cell.angle_alpha   90.00
_cell.angle_beta   90.00
_cell.angle_gamma   90.00
#
_symmetry.space_group_name_H-M   'P 1'
#
loop_
_entity.id
_entity.type
_entity.pdbx_description
1 polymer ?
#
loop_
_entity_poly.entity_id
_entity_poly.type
_entity_poly.pdbx_seq_one_letter_code
_entity_poly.pdbx_strand_id
1 'polypeptide(L)'
;MPRTEAHLARHTNQKLKGVSFAVIGAIFWGASGIFTQTLFTDAGVKPLWLVGIRLFFAGLLLLLWSGVQEPRMFLAIWKNRHDAILMIVFAFLGMVPSQLTYFLAINAGNAATATILQFLGPVFILLYVAFATHQMPRRIDFVSITLALIGTYLLVTRGHLTGLSLAPAAVFWGIMAGVSQALYTLLPRTLLAKYDARA
;
A
#
# COMPACT_ATOMS: atom_id res chain seq x y z
N MET A 1 31.84 5.89 28.62
CA MET A 1 31.83 4.96 27.46
C MET A 1 30.70 3.91 27.45
N PRO A 2 30.23 3.30 28.56
CA PRO A 2 29.19 2.23 28.46
C PRO A 2 27.77 2.71 28.04
N ARG A 3 27.43 3.98 28.22
CA ARG A 3 26.09 4.49 27.84
C ARG A 3 25.87 4.62 26.33
N THR A 4 26.92 4.90 25.58
CA THR A 4 26.87 5.06 24.11
C THR A 4 26.69 3.72 23.40
N GLU A 5 27.35 2.67 23.87
CA GLU A 5 27.22 1.31 23.30
C GLU A 5 25.83 0.71 23.60
N ALA A 6 25.29 0.91 24.79
CA ALA A 6 23.94 0.47 25.12
C ALA A 6 22.86 1.19 24.29
N HIS A 7 23.06 2.46 23.96
CA HIS A 7 22.15 3.24 23.11
C HIS A 7 22.22 2.77 21.67
N LEU A 8 23.42 2.51 21.13
CA LEU A 8 23.61 1.97 19.79
C LEU A 8 23.02 0.56 19.65
N ALA A 9 23.23 -0.31 20.62
CA ALA A 9 22.67 -1.67 20.63
C ALA A 9 21.14 -1.65 20.68
N ARG A 10 20.53 -0.71 21.43
CA ARG A 10 19.07 -0.54 21.47
C ARG A 10 18.49 -0.08 20.13
N HIS A 11 19.14 0.88 19.46
CA HIS A 11 18.74 1.34 18.13
C HIS A 11 18.88 0.26 17.05
N THR A 12 19.96 -0.54 17.12
CA THR A 12 20.17 -1.66 16.20
C THR A 12 19.10 -2.74 16.39
N ASN A 13 18.78 -3.09 17.63
CA ASN A 13 17.71 -4.07 17.94
C ASN A 13 16.32 -3.59 17.51
N GLN A 14 16.02 -2.30 17.65
CA GLN A 14 14.74 -1.74 17.17
C GLN A 14 14.65 -1.75 15.64
N LYS A 15 15.74 -1.40 14.94
CA LYS A 15 15.80 -1.47 13.48
C LYS A 15 15.64 -2.91 12.99
N LEU A 16 16.31 -3.87 13.62
CA LEU A 16 16.23 -5.28 13.24
C LEU A 16 14.81 -5.82 13.42
N LYS A 17 14.14 -5.50 14.54
CA LYS A 17 12.73 -5.84 14.77
C LYS A 17 11.82 -5.23 13.70
N GLY A 18 12.01 -3.93 13.37
CA GLY A 18 11.23 -3.27 12.32
C GLY A 18 11.39 -3.93 10.95
N VAL A 19 12.62 -4.28 10.57
CA VAL A 19 12.90 -4.99 9.32
C VAL A 19 12.27 -6.38 9.33
N SER A 20 12.36 -7.13 10.44
CA SER A 20 11.74 -8.45 10.54
C SER A 20 10.23 -8.40 10.39
N PHE A 21 9.56 -7.43 11.02
CA PHE A 21 8.11 -7.24 10.85
C PHE A 21 7.74 -6.84 9.42
N ALA A 22 8.55 -6.00 8.76
CA ALA A 22 8.32 -5.63 7.38
C ALA A 22 8.46 -6.83 6.42
N VAL A 23 9.47 -7.67 6.63
CA VAL A 23 9.68 -8.89 5.83
C VAL A 23 8.52 -9.87 6.03
N ILE A 24 8.12 -10.14 7.28
CA ILE A 24 6.99 -11.02 7.58
C ILE A 24 5.71 -10.47 6.94
N GLY A 25 5.44 -9.17 7.07
CA GLY A 25 4.28 -8.52 6.43
C GLY A 25 4.28 -8.65 4.92
N ALA A 26 5.45 -8.48 4.27
CA ALA A 26 5.60 -8.65 2.83
C ALA A 26 5.35 -10.10 2.37
N ILE A 27 5.81 -11.09 3.14
CA ILE A 27 5.54 -12.51 2.87
C ILE A 27 4.04 -12.81 2.95
N PHE A 28 3.37 -12.36 4.02
CA PHE A 28 1.92 -12.55 4.16
C PHE A 28 1.15 -11.83 3.06
N TRP A 29 1.58 -10.63 2.66
CA TRP A 29 0.94 -9.92 1.57
C TRP A 29 1.09 -10.65 0.24
N GLY A 30 2.30 -11.12 -0.11
CA GLY A 30 2.53 -11.91 -1.31
C GLY A 30 1.73 -13.21 -1.33
N ALA A 31 1.73 -13.97 -0.23
CA ALA A 31 0.91 -15.17 -0.07
C ALA A 31 -0.59 -14.87 -0.26
N SER A 32 -1.10 -13.80 0.38
CA SER A 32 -2.48 -13.35 0.23
C SER A 32 -2.85 -13.05 -1.24
N GLY A 33 -1.92 -12.51 -2.04
CA GLY A 33 -2.12 -12.26 -3.47
C GLY A 33 -2.34 -13.57 -4.26
N ILE A 34 -1.54 -14.59 -3.98
CA ILE A 34 -1.65 -15.91 -4.60
C ILE A 34 -2.99 -16.58 -4.23
N PHE A 35 -3.34 -16.61 -2.95
CA PHE A 35 -4.64 -17.12 -2.51
C PHE A 35 -5.82 -16.38 -3.14
N THR A 36 -5.71 -15.05 -3.27
CA THR A 36 -6.74 -14.23 -3.95
C THR A 36 -6.89 -14.63 -5.41
N GLN A 37 -5.77 -14.85 -6.11
CA GLN A 37 -5.79 -15.32 -7.50
C GLN A 37 -6.51 -16.67 -7.63
N THR A 38 -6.18 -17.64 -6.78
CA THR A 38 -6.84 -18.97 -6.76
C THR A 38 -8.35 -18.85 -6.49
N LEU A 39 -8.77 -17.96 -5.57
CA LEU A 39 -10.19 -17.72 -5.32
C LEU A 39 -10.92 -17.14 -6.55
N PHE A 40 -10.25 -16.32 -7.34
CA PHE A 40 -10.86 -15.76 -8.55
C PHE A 40 -10.92 -16.77 -9.69
N THR A 41 -9.85 -17.57 -9.88
CA THR A 41 -9.78 -18.54 -11.00
C THR A 41 -10.59 -19.81 -10.74
N ASP A 42 -10.50 -20.36 -9.54
CA ASP A 42 -11.04 -21.68 -9.23
C ASP A 42 -12.43 -21.63 -8.59
N ALA A 43 -12.68 -20.63 -7.73
CA ALA A 43 -13.95 -20.47 -7.03
C ALA A 43 -14.88 -19.39 -7.63
N GLY A 44 -14.43 -18.64 -8.65
CA GLY A 44 -15.24 -17.60 -9.30
C GLY A 44 -15.68 -16.44 -8.38
N VAL A 45 -14.95 -16.20 -7.30
CA VAL A 45 -15.27 -15.16 -6.33
C VAL A 45 -15.12 -13.78 -6.97
N LYS A 46 -16.10 -12.90 -6.77
CA LYS A 46 -16.05 -11.54 -7.31
C LYS A 46 -15.09 -10.66 -6.48
N PRO A 47 -14.20 -9.85 -7.12
CA PRO A 47 -13.25 -8.99 -6.44
C PRO A 47 -13.89 -8.06 -5.39
N LEU A 48 -15.01 -7.42 -5.73
CA LEU A 48 -15.71 -6.51 -4.83
C LEU A 48 -16.20 -7.20 -3.55
N TRP A 49 -16.71 -8.42 -3.67
CA TRP A 49 -17.17 -9.21 -2.52
C TRP A 49 -16.01 -9.56 -1.59
N LEU A 50 -14.89 -10.00 -2.16
CA LEU A 50 -13.70 -10.36 -1.38
C LEU A 50 -13.10 -9.14 -0.67
N VAL A 51 -13.03 -7.98 -1.34
CA VAL A 51 -12.62 -6.71 -0.71
C VAL A 51 -13.52 -6.37 0.47
N GLY A 52 -14.84 -6.42 0.28
CA GLY A 52 -15.80 -6.10 1.33
C GLY A 52 -15.63 -6.98 2.57
N ILE A 53 -15.57 -8.30 2.41
CA ILE A 53 -15.36 -9.24 3.51
C ILE A 53 -14.01 -9.00 4.19
N ARG A 54 -12.93 -8.88 3.41
CA ARG A 54 -11.59 -8.68 3.96
C ARG A 54 -11.51 -7.39 4.77
N LEU A 55 -12.03 -6.27 4.26
CA LEU A 55 -12.03 -5.00 4.97
C LEU A 55 -12.92 -5.04 6.21
N PHE A 56 -14.09 -5.70 6.13
CA PHE A 56 -14.99 -5.86 7.27
C PHE A 56 -14.34 -6.64 8.42
N PHE A 57 -13.82 -7.83 8.16
CA PHE A 57 -13.20 -8.64 9.21
C PHE A 57 -11.90 -8.03 9.73
N ALA A 58 -11.04 -7.49 8.86
CA ALA A 58 -9.82 -6.81 9.28
C ALA A 58 -10.15 -5.56 10.12
N GLY A 59 -11.11 -4.76 9.69
CA GLY A 59 -11.59 -3.59 10.43
C GLY A 59 -12.17 -3.98 11.79
N LEU A 60 -13.02 -5.00 11.86
CA LEU A 60 -13.59 -5.49 13.11
C LEU A 60 -12.52 -5.97 14.10
N LEU A 61 -11.55 -6.76 13.63
CA LEU A 61 -10.44 -7.24 14.46
C LEU A 61 -9.57 -6.08 14.98
N LEU A 62 -9.26 -5.09 14.12
CA LEU A 62 -8.48 -3.92 14.51
C LEU A 62 -9.25 -3.04 15.51
N LEU A 63 -10.56 -2.86 15.32
CA LEU A 63 -11.41 -2.10 16.24
C LEU A 63 -11.47 -2.78 17.62
N LEU A 64 -11.65 -4.09 17.65
CA LEU A 64 -11.65 -4.84 18.91
C LEU A 64 -10.29 -4.77 19.61
N TRP A 65 -9.20 -4.94 18.86
CA TRP A 65 -7.84 -4.86 19.38
C TRP A 65 -7.53 -3.46 19.93
N SER A 66 -7.78 -2.42 19.16
CA SER A 66 -7.53 -1.02 19.54
C SER A 66 -8.41 -0.57 20.70
N GLY A 67 -9.69 -0.97 20.70
CA GLY A 67 -10.63 -0.65 21.76
C GLY A 67 -10.27 -1.28 23.12
N VAL A 68 -9.57 -2.43 23.11
CA VAL A 68 -9.10 -3.09 24.33
C VAL A 68 -7.77 -2.49 24.82
N GLN A 69 -6.84 -2.20 23.88
CA GLN A 69 -5.49 -1.76 24.26
C GLN A 69 -5.43 -0.27 24.62
N GLU A 70 -6.05 0.59 23.81
CA GLU A 70 -5.92 2.05 23.97
C GLU A 70 -7.24 2.79 23.70
N PRO A 71 -8.29 2.58 24.50
CA PRO A 71 -9.63 3.12 24.24
C PRO A 71 -9.66 4.66 24.20
N ARG A 72 -8.77 5.33 24.95
CA ARG A 72 -8.69 6.79 24.98
C ARG A 72 -8.15 7.37 23.68
N MET A 73 -7.20 6.69 23.08
CA MET A 73 -6.53 7.11 21.84
C MET A 73 -7.43 6.86 20.62
N PHE A 74 -8.11 5.72 20.61
CA PHE A 74 -9.14 5.38 19.63
C PHE A 74 -10.27 6.43 19.55
N LEU A 75 -10.75 6.91 20.71
CA LEU A 75 -11.81 7.93 20.78
C LEU A 75 -11.29 9.35 20.50
N ALA A 76 -9.98 9.60 20.60
CA ALA A 76 -9.42 10.93 20.41
C ALA A 76 -9.62 11.47 18.99
N ILE A 77 -9.51 10.62 17.98
CA ILE A 77 -9.71 10.98 16.56
C ILE A 77 -11.15 11.46 16.33
N TRP A 78 -12.13 10.79 16.94
CA TRP A 78 -13.56 11.10 16.76
C TRP A 78 -14.02 12.37 17.49
N LYS A 79 -13.24 12.88 18.44
CA LYS A 79 -13.54 14.15 19.11
C LYS A 79 -13.29 15.36 18.22
N ASN A 80 -12.41 15.26 17.25
CA ASN A 80 -12.14 16.33 16.29
C ASN A 80 -12.83 16.03 14.97
N ARG A 81 -13.85 16.84 14.61
CA ARG A 81 -14.61 16.66 13.37
C ARG A 81 -13.74 16.64 12.11
N HIS A 82 -12.71 17.49 12.04
CA HIS A 82 -11.81 17.54 10.89
C HIS A 82 -11.03 16.23 10.75
N ASP A 83 -10.49 15.71 11.86
CA ASP A 83 -9.69 14.47 11.84
C ASP A 83 -10.59 13.25 11.55
N ALA A 84 -11.83 13.23 12.08
CA ALA A 84 -12.82 12.20 11.78
C ALA A 84 -13.22 12.20 10.28
N ILE A 85 -13.45 13.36 9.69
CA ILE A 85 -13.75 13.48 8.25
C ILE A 85 -12.56 12.99 7.44
N LEU A 86 -11.33 13.39 7.80
CA LEU A 86 -10.13 12.96 7.08
C LEU A 86 -9.93 11.43 7.17
N MET A 87 -10.27 10.82 8.32
CA MET A 87 -10.24 9.36 8.48
C MET A 87 -11.27 8.67 7.55
N ILE A 88 -12.49 9.22 7.47
CA ILE A 88 -13.53 8.71 6.56
C ILE A 88 -13.07 8.86 5.09
N VAL A 89 -12.56 10.03 4.73
CA VAL A 89 -12.00 10.29 3.38
C VAL A 89 -10.87 9.30 3.08
N PHE A 90 -9.96 9.07 4.02
CA PHE A 90 -8.90 8.08 3.86
C PHE A 90 -9.46 6.67 3.65
N ALA A 91 -10.47 6.25 4.42
CA ALA A 91 -11.08 4.94 4.26
C ALA A 91 -11.68 4.75 2.85
N PHE A 92 -12.47 5.72 2.38
CA PHE A 92 -13.20 5.60 1.11
C PHE A 92 -12.36 5.96 -0.14
N LEU A 93 -11.45 6.91 -0.06
CA LEU A 93 -10.62 7.35 -1.20
C LEU A 93 -9.19 6.81 -1.18
N GLY A 94 -8.71 6.35 -0.04
CA GLY A 94 -7.40 5.72 0.09
C GLY A 94 -7.48 4.19 0.12
N MET A 95 -8.09 3.66 1.18
CA MET A 95 -8.02 2.23 1.46
C MET A 95 -8.88 1.38 0.52
N VAL A 96 -10.16 1.73 0.33
CA VAL A 96 -11.07 0.95 -0.53
C VAL A 96 -10.57 0.90 -1.97
N PRO A 97 -10.24 2.02 -2.65
CA PRO A 97 -9.71 1.98 -4.02
C PRO A 97 -8.40 1.22 -4.12
N SER A 98 -7.48 1.36 -3.15
CA SER A 98 -6.19 0.65 -3.15
C SER A 98 -6.38 -0.86 -3.15
N GLN A 99 -7.30 -1.39 -2.35
CA GLN A 99 -7.60 -2.82 -2.31
C GLN A 99 -8.38 -3.29 -3.55
N LEU A 100 -9.40 -2.52 -3.95
CA LEU A 100 -10.28 -2.90 -5.07
C LEU A 100 -9.53 -2.91 -6.40
N THR A 101 -8.77 -1.86 -6.72
CA THR A 101 -8.04 -1.80 -8.00
C THR A 101 -6.96 -2.87 -8.09
N TYR A 102 -6.30 -3.19 -6.97
CA TYR A 102 -5.35 -4.28 -6.90
C TYR A 102 -6.02 -5.65 -7.17
N PHE A 103 -7.17 -5.92 -6.58
CA PHE A 103 -7.89 -7.17 -6.81
C PHE A 103 -8.49 -7.26 -8.22
N LEU A 104 -8.94 -6.14 -8.78
CA LEU A 104 -9.35 -6.08 -10.19
C LEU A 104 -8.18 -6.36 -11.14
N ALA A 105 -6.97 -5.89 -10.80
CA ALA A 105 -5.76 -6.19 -11.56
C ALA A 105 -5.39 -7.67 -11.48
N ILE A 106 -5.51 -8.31 -10.31
CA ILE A 106 -5.31 -9.77 -10.15
C ILE A 106 -6.32 -10.53 -10.99
N ASN A 107 -7.59 -10.16 -10.89
CA ASN A 107 -8.68 -10.84 -11.60
C ASN A 107 -8.57 -10.72 -13.13
N ALA A 108 -8.07 -9.60 -13.63
CA ALA A 108 -7.84 -9.38 -15.07
C ALA A 108 -6.51 -9.95 -15.59
N GLY A 109 -5.60 -10.32 -14.70
CA GLY A 109 -4.28 -10.83 -15.05
C GLY A 109 -3.78 -11.87 -14.07
N ASN A 110 -2.84 -11.49 -13.21
CA ASN A 110 -2.31 -12.36 -12.15
C ASN A 110 -1.73 -11.53 -10.99
N ALA A 111 -1.50 -12.17 -9.85
CA ALA A 111 -1.02 -11.52 -8.64
C ALA A 111 0.37 -10.88 -8.80
N ALA A 112 1.29 -11.51 -9.53
CA ALA A 112 2.63 -10.98 -9.74
C ALA A 112 2.59 -9.67 -10.54
N THR A 113 1.86 -9.66 -11.66
CA THR A 113 1.68 -8.46 -12.50
C THR A 113 1.01 -7.33 -11.73
N ALA A 114 -0.08 -7.62 -11.01
CA ALA A 114 -0.79 -6.63 -10.21
C ALA A 114 0.12 -6.00 -9.15
N THR A 115 0.93 -6.81 -8.47
CA THR A 115 1.87 -6.35 -7.44
C THR A 115 2.96 -5.44 -8.02
N ILE A 116 3.55 -5.82 -9.16
CA ILE A 116 4.61 -5.01 -9.78
C ILE A 116 4.06 -3.68 -10.29
N LEU A 117 2.87 -3.68 -10.91
CA LEU A 117 2.22 -2.44 -11.35
C LEU A 117 1.83 -1.54 -10.16
N GLN A 118 1.38 -2.12 -9.05
CA GLN A 118 1.10 -1.37 -7.82
C GLN A 118 2.36 -0.73 -7.23
N PHE A 119 3.54 -1.35 -7.40
CA PHE A 119 4.82 -0.75 -7.00
C PHE A 119 5.23 0.49 -7.80
N LEU A 120 4.46 0.92 -8.79
CA LEU A 120 4.55 2.28 -9.33
C LEU A 120 4.03 3.36 -8.37
N GLY A 121 3.39 3.00 -7.27
CA GLY A 121 2.92 3.94 -6.24
C GLY A 121 3.96 4.97 -5.81
N PRO A 122 5.21 4.62 -5.47
CA PRO A 122 6.27 5.58 -5.17
C PRO A 122 6.55 6.59 -6.29
N VAL A 123 6.40 6.19 -7.57
CA VAL A 123 6.54 7.10 -8.72
C VAL A 123 5.46 8.16 -8.67
N PHE A 124 4.20 7.76 -8.45
CA PHE A 124 3.08 8.71 -8.34
C PHE A 124 3.20 9.62 -7.12
N ILE A 125 3.69 9.10 -5.98
CA ILE A 125 3.98 9.91 -4.78
C ILE A 125 5.02 10.97 -5.11
N LEU A 126 6.09 10.60 -5.80
CA LEU A 126 7.19 11.49 -6.12
C LEU A 126 6.73 12.59 -7.10
N LEU A 127 5.95 12.23 -8.12
CA LEU A 127 5.34 13.19 -9.04
C LEU A 127 4.43 14.17 -8.29
N TYR A 128 3.55 13.66 -7.40
CA TYR A 128 2.69 14.51 -6.58
C TYR A 128 3.50 15.49 -5.72
N VAL A 129 4.54 15.01 -5.04
CA VAL A 129 5.38 15.85 -4.18
C VAL A 129 6.10 16.91 -5.03
N ALA A 130 6.64 16.54 -6.18
CA ALA A 130 7.31 17.50 -7.09
C ALA A 130 6.37 18.60 -7.55
N PHE A 131 5.13 18.27 -7.93
CA PHE A 131 4.11 19.25 -8.31
C PHE A 131 3.64 20.09 -7.13
N ALA A 132 3.39 19.48 -5.96
CA ALA A 132 2.86 20.17 -4.79
C ALA A 132 3.88 21.11 -4.13
N THR A 133 5.16 20.76 -4.15
CA THR A 133 6.23 21.56 -3.53
C THR A 133 6.97 22.46 -4.51
N HIS A 134 6.68 22.33 -5.82
CA HIS A 134 7.44 22.99 -6.90
C HIS A 134 8.95 22.75 -6.82
N GLN A 135 9.36 21.65 -6.20
CA GLN A 135 10.77 21.27 -6.07
C GLN A 135 11.09 20.14 -7.05
N MET A 136 12.17 20.30 -7.79
CA MET A 136 12.65 19.23 -8.68
C MET A 136 13.09 18.02 -7.86
N PRO A 137 12.66 16.81 -8.25
CA PRO A 137 13.12 15.56 -7.65
C PRO A 137 14.66 15.46 -7.71
N ARG A 138 15.23 14.78 -6.76
CA ARG A 138 16.68 14.54 -6.73
C ARG A 138 17.11 13.67 -7.91
N ARG A 139 18.36 13.77 -8.35
CA ARG A 139 18.89 12.95 -9.46
C ARG A 139 18.66 11.44 -9.23
N ILE A 140 18.79 10.99 -7.98
CA ILE A 140 18.54 9.60 -7.60
C ILE A 140 17.08 9.18 -7.83
N ASP A 141 16.14 10.12 -7.65
CA ASP A 141 14.71 9.86 -7.85
C ASP A 141 14.40 9.63 -9.33
N PHE A 142 15.05 10.39 -10.24
CA PHE A 142 14.96 10.17 -11.68
C PHE A 142 15.47 8.80 -12.09
N VAL A 143 16.61 8.37 -11.54
CA VAL A 143 17.14 7.02 -11.78
C VAL A 143 16.15 5.96 -11.32
N SER A 144 15.59 6.12 -10.12
CA SER A 144 14.61 5.19 -9.55
C SER A 144 13.33 5.09 -10.39
N ILE A 145 12.80 6.24 -10.84
CA ILE A 145 11.62 6.30 -11.73
C ILE A 145 11.93 5.59 -13.06
N THR A 146 13.07 5.91 -13.67
CA THR A 146 13.46 5.33 -14.96
C THR A 146 13.57 3.81 -14.86
N LEU A 147 14.23 3.31 -13.81
CA LEU A 147 14.35 1.86 -13.55
C LEU A 147 12.99 1.21 -13.32
N ALA A 148 12.10 1.86 -12.55
CA ALA A 148 10.76 1.37 -12.31
C ALA A 148 9.93 1.29 -13.60
N LEU A 149 9.99 2.33 -14.45
CA LEU A 149 9.29 2.35 -15.74
C LEU A 149 9.84 1.31 -16.71
N ILE A 150 11.16 1.15 -16.80
CA ILE A 150 11.80 0.13 -17.63
C ILE A 150 11.39 -1.27 -17.14
N GLY A 151 11.48 -1.53 -15.84
CA GLY A 151 11.08 -2.81 -15.25
C GLY A 151 9.60 -3.13 -15.50
N THR A 152 8.73 -2.13 -15.35
CA THR A 152 7.30 -2.26 -15.66
C THR A 152 7.07 -2.54 -17.15
N TYR A 153 7.77 -1.82 -18.03
CA TYR A 153 7.68 -2.05 -19.48
C TYR A 153 8.11 -3.46 -19.87
N LEU A 154 9.27 -3.91 -19.38
CA LEU A 154 9.76 -5.27 -19.65
C LEU A 154 8.80 -6.36 -19.14
N LEU A 155 8.16 -6.12 -17.99
CA LEU A 155 7.13 -7.03 -17.47
C LEU A 155 5.90 -7.07 -18.35
N VAL A 156 5.35 -5.92 -18.71
CA VAL A 156 4.09 -5.79 -19.47
C VAL A 156 4.25 -6.37 -20.88
N THR A 157 5.44 -6.23 -21.47
CA THR A 157 5.76 -6.73 -22.82
C THR A 157 6.38 -8.14 -22.82
N ARG A 158 6.70 -8.70 -21.65
CA ARG A 158 7.50 -9.93 -21.50
C ARG A 158 8.82 -9.89 -22.28
N GLY A 159 9.42 -8.69 -22.39
CA GLY A 159 10.66 -8.46 -23.13
C GLY A 159 10.49 -8.37 -24.66
N HIS A 160 9.28 -8.48 -25.18
CA HIS A 160 9.02 -8.23 -26.62
C HIS A 160 8.82 -6.73 -26.85
N LEU A 161 9.53 -6.16 -27.83
CA LEU A 161 9.45 -4.72 -28.14
C LEU A 161 8.17 -4.33 -28.88
N THR A 162 7.45 -5.32 -29.41
CA THR A 162 6.25 -5.11 -30.23
C THR A 162 5.05 -5.87 -29.62
N GLY A 163 4.25 -5.18 -28.82
CA GLY A 163 2.97 -5.66 -28.34
C GLY A 163 2.84 -5.84 -26.83
N LEU A 164 1.64 -5.63 -26.35
CA LEU A 164 1.24 -5.92 -24.97
C LEU A 164 0.99 -7.43 -24.83
N SER A 165 1.77 -8.12 -24.01
CA SER A 165 1.55 -9.54 -23.70
C SER A 165 0.56 -9.76 -22.56
N LEU A 166 0.16 -8.68 -21.88
CA LEU A 166 -0.82 -8.70 -20.80
C LEU A 166 -2.16 -8.14 -21.28
N ALA A 167 -3.25 -8.64 -20.68
CA ALA A 167 -4.57 -8.10 -20.94
C ALA A 167 -4.62 -6.59 -20.62
N PRO A 168 -5.14 -5.74 -21.53
CA PRO A 168 -5.20 -4.28 -21.30
C PRO A 168 -5.89 -3.90 -20.00
N ALA A 169 -6.91 -4.66 -19.59
CA ALA A 169 -7.60 -4.47 -18.33
C ALA A 169 -6.69 -4.71 -17.11
N ALA A 170 -5.79 -5.70 -17.16
CA ALA A 170 -4.83 -5.95 -16.09
C ALA A 170 -3.84 -4.79 -15.94
N VAL A 171 -3.37 -4.23 -17.04
CA VAL A 171 -2.48 -3.08 -17.06
C VAL A 171 -3.19 -1.83 -16.51
N PHE A 172 -4.40 -1.57 -16.99
CA PHE A 172 -5.21 -0.43 -16.52
C PHE A 172 -5.45 -0.49 -15.02
N TRP A 173 -5.99 -1.61 -14.51
CA TRP A 173 -6.25 -1.75 -13.08
C TRP A 173 -4.99 -1.79 -12.24
N GLY A 174 -3.89 -2.33 -12.76
CA GLY A 174 -2.59 -2.32 -12.10
C GLY A 174 -2.00 -0.92 -11.94
N ILE A 175 -2.10 -0.07 -12.97
CA ILE A 175 -1.71 1.34 -12.88
C ILE A 175 -2.62 2.07 -11.89
N MET A 176 -3.93 1.85 -11.95
CA MET A 176 -4.88 2.42 -10.98
C MET A 176 -4.58 1.96 -9.55
N ALA A 177 -4.11 0.73 -9.35
CA ALA A 177 -3.64 0.25 -8.05
C ALA A 177 -2.42 1.05 -7.57
N GLY A 178 -1.47 1.38 -8.45
CA GLY A 178 -0.34 2.25 -8.13
C GLY A 178 -0.77 3.66 -7.74
N VAL A 179 -1.69 4.28 -8.48
CA VAL A 179 -2.26 5.61 -8.15
C VAL A 179 -3.00 5.56 -6.81
N SER A 180 -3.85 4.55 -6.61
CA SER A 180 -4.59 4.38 -5.35
C SER A 180 -3.67 4.12 -4.17
N GLN A 181 -2.57 3.40 -4.38
CA GLN A 181 -1.52 3.19 -3.37
C GLN A 181 -0.82 4.50 -2.99
N ALA A 182 -0.61 5.40 -3.95
CA ALA A 182 -0.09 6.73 -3.66
C ALA A 182 -1.06 7.54 -2.80
N LEU A 183 -2.35 7.55 -3.12
CA LEU A 183 -3.39 8.19 -2.30
C LEU A 183 -3.47 7.59 -0.89
N TYR A 184 -3.46 6.26 -0.79
CA TYR A 184 -3.42 5.54 0.48
C TYR A 184 -2.23 5.97 1.36
N THR A 185 -1.08 6.27 0.75
CA THR A 185 0.13 6.69 1.48
C THR A 185 0.12 8.18 1.83
N LEU A 186 -0.45 9.04 0.97
CA LEU A 186 -0.42 10.49 1.13
C LEU A 186 -1.52 11.02 2.06
N LEU A 187 -2.74 10.49 1.95
CA LEU A 187 -3.90 10.98 2.70
C LEU A 187 -3.73 10.92 4.23
N PRO A 188 -3.23 9.84 4.84
CA PRO A 188 -3.14 9.74 6.29
C PRO A 188 -1.92 10.44 6.89
N ARG A 189 -1.05 11.07 6.10
CA ARG A 189 0.20 11.70 6.59
C ARG A 189 -0.02 12.70 7.72
N THR A 190 -1.06 13.52 7.60
CA THR A 190 -1.39 14.53 8.61
C THR A 190 -1.94 13.90 9.90
N LEU A 191 -2.72 12.82 9.77
CA LEU A 191 -3.21 12.05 10.90
C LEU A 191 -2.07 11.32 11.62
N LEU A 192 -1.19 10.65 10.87
CA LEU A 192 -0.03 9.93 11.41
C LEU A 192 1.01 10.84 12.05
N ALA A 193 1.07 12.11 11.65
CA ALA A 193 1.91 13.11 12.31
C ALA A 193 1.33 13.59 13.65
N LYS A 194 0.00 13.51 13.84
CA LYS A 194 -0.73 13.98 15.01
C LYS A 194 -1.06 12.87 16.00
N TYR A 195 -1.34 11.69 15.51
CA TYR A 195 -1.72 10.51 16.29
C TYR A 195 -0.71 9.38 16.08
N ASP A 196 -0.52 8.52 17.09
CA ASP A 196 0.28 7.31 16.92
C ASP A 196 -0.42 6.38 15.90
N ALA A 197 0.37 5.64 15.12
CA ALA A 197 -0.13 4.68 14.13
C ALA A 197 -0.98 3.53 14.73
N ARG A 198 -1.01 3.44 16.06
CA ARG A 198 -1.82 2.46 16.81
C ARG A 198 -3.20 2.98 17.20
N ALA A 199 -3.45 4.28 17.04
CA ALA A 199 -4.75 4.90 17.29
C ALA A 199 -5.65 4.71 16.04
#